data_cf1d58c656c6e03a1a7922f9111264f8
#
_entry.id   cf1d58c656c6e03a1a7922f9111264f8
#
_cell.length_a   1.000
_cell.length_b   1.000
_cell.length_c   1.000
_cell.angle_alpha   90.00
_cell.angle_beta   90.00
_cell.angle_gamma   90.00
#
_symmetry.space_group_name_H-M   'P 1'
#
loop_
_entity.id
_entity.type
_entity.pdbx_description
1 polymer ?
#
loop_
_entity_poly.entity_id
_entity_poly.type
_entity_poly.pdbx_seq_one_letter_code
_entity_poly.pdbx_strand_id
1 'polypeptide(L)'
;MACTTILVGKKASYDGSPMIARTEDSVNGDFTPKKLKVMTSKDQPRHYKSVLSNFEVDLPDNPLPYTSVPDALGKDGIWGEAGINSKNVAMSATETITTNSRVLGADPLVSDGIGEEDILTLVLPYIQSAREGVERLGAILEKYGTYESNGIAFSDTEEIWWLETIGGHHWIARRVPDDVYVTNPNQLGIDHFEFNNCDDYMCSSDLKEFIEQYHLDLTYSNEHFNPRYAFGSQRDKDRHYNTPRSWAMQRFLNPEIEQDPRSLFIPWCQKPYRKITVEDIKYVLSDHYQDSVYDPYGPEGDAVSRRAFRSVGINRTSQTSILQLRPNKSLETTGVQWLSYGSMPFATMVPLFTQVETVPNYFSNTTKDASTDNFYWTNRLIAALADPHFYQHEADIESYIERTMAQGHAHINGVDREVAENKEIDFQQKNQEMSDYIQKESQELLNRILFDASNLMTNRFSMGD
;
A
#
# COMPACT_ATOMS: atom_id res chain seq x y z
N MET A 1 2.69 -3.42 11.27
CA MET A 1 3.69 -2.47 10.70
C MET A 1 3.05 -1.10 10.43
N ALA A 2 3.85 -0.07 10.12
CA ALA A 2 3.31 1.27 9.88
C ALA A 2 3.21 1.50 8.36
N CYS A 3 2.03 1.54 7.81
CA CYS A 3 1.77 1.66 6.38
C CYS A 3 1.01 2.95 6.07
N THR A 4 0.76 3.25 4.80
CA THR A 4 -0.12 4.32 4.35
C THR A 4 -0.84 3.88 3.09
N THR A 5 -2.16 3.86 3.14
CA THR A 5 -3.03 3.40 2.05
C THR A 5 -3.76 4.56 1.37
N ILE A 6 -3.85 4.51 0.04
CA ILE A 6 -4.74 5.32 -0.78
C ILE A 6 -5.51 4.41 -1.74
N LEU A 7 -6.83 4.64 -1.84
CA LEU A 7 -7.72 3.93 -2.76
C LEU A 7 -8.35 4.95 -3.70
N VAL A 8 -8.46 4.63 -4.98
CA VAL A 8 -8.99 5.57 -6.00
C VAL A 8 -10.09 4.87 -6.80
N GLY A 9 -11.33 5.34 -6.62
CA GLY A 9 -12.49 4.83 -7.35
C GLY A 9 -12.40 5.05 -8.86
N LYS A 10 -13.01 4.17 -9.65
CA LYS A 10 -12.87 4.16 -11.12
C LYS A 10 -13.26 5.48 -11.80
N LYS A 11 -14.20 6.24 -11.25
CA LYS A 11 -14.59 7.56 -11.80
C LYS A 11 -13.69 8.69 -11.29
N ALA A 12 -12.98 8.51 -10.19
CA ALA A 12 -11.96 9.43 -9.70
C ALA A 12 -10.62 9.27 -10.42
N SER A 13 -10.35 8.11 -10.97
CA SER A 13 -9.14 7.78 -11.75
C SER A 13 -9.14 8.42 -13.14
N TYR A 14 -7.95 8.69 -13.68
CA TYR A 14 -7.75 9.37 -14.97
C TYR A 14 -8.20 8.54 -16.18
N ASP A 15 -8.08 7.23 -16.12
CA ASP A 15 -8.36 6.29 -17.21
C ASP A 15 -9.55 5.35 -16.93
N GLY A 16 -10.21 5.52 -15.77
CA GLY A 16 -11.31 4.68 -15.34
C GLY A 16 -10.90 3.42 -14.59
N SER A 17 -9.61 3.22 -14.35
CA SER A 17 -9.11 2.10 -13.55
C SER A 17 -9.37 2.31 -12.07
N PRO A 18 -10.01 1.41 -11.34
CA PRO A 18 -9.86 1.37 -9.90
C PRO A 18 -8.39 1.09 -9.54
N MET A 19 -7.87 1.82 -8.54
CA MET A 19 -6.48 1.66 -8.08
C MET A 19 -6.46 1.53 -6.56
N ILE A 20 -5.75 0.52 -6.06
CA ILE A 20 -5.45 0.39 -4.64
C ILE A 20 -3.94 0.47 -4.44
N ALA A 21 -3.50 1.31 -3.52
CA ALA A 21 -2.07 1.54 -3.31
C ALA A 21 -1.72 1.64 -1.83
N ARG A 22 -0.55 1.10 -1.47
CA ARG A 22 -0.05 1.11 -0.09
C ARG A 22 1.47 1.09 -0.05
N THR A 23 2.02 1.89 0.87
CA THR A 23 3.40 1.70 1.35
C THR A 23 3.40 0.69 2.49
N GLU A 24 4.36 -0.20 2.49
CA GLU A 24 4.68 -1.02 3.64
C GLU A 24 5.94 -0.48 4.32
N ASP A 25 5.84 -0.17 5.59
CA ASP A 25 6.96 0.41 6.34
C ASP A 25 7.41 -0.54 7.46
N SER A 26 8.67 -0.93 7.44
CA SER A 26 9.28 -1.79 8.45
C SER A 26 9.19 -1.20 9.86
N VAL A 27 9.39 -2.03 10.86
CA VAL A 27 9.53 -1.61 12.26
C VAL A 27 10.73 -0.67 12.42
N ASN A 28 10.68 0.25 13.37
CA ASN A 28 11.75 1.20 13.59
C ASN A 28 13.07 0.50 14.00
N GLY A 29 14.12 0.77 13.23
CA GLY A 29 15.44 0.17 13.44
C GLY A 29 15.69 -1.13 12.66
N ASP A 30 14.67 -1.68 11.99
CA ASP A 30 14.78 -2.82 11.09
C ASP A 30 14.40 -2.46 9.65
N PHE A 31 14.98 -3.18 8.70
CA PHE A 31 14.56 -3.15 7.30
C PHE A 31 14.20 -4.55 6.87
N THR A 32 12.99 -4.73 6.39
CA THR A 32 12.51 -5.99 5.84
C THR A 32 12.70 -5.99 4.33
N PRO A 33 13.75 -6.67 3.81
CA PRO A 33 13.93 -6.74 2.37
C PRO A 33 12.79 -7.49 1.69
N LYS A 34 12.28 -6.93 0.60
CA LYS A 34 11.16 -7.47 -0.19
C LYS A 34 11.62 -7.90 -1.57
N LYS A 35 10.87 -8.79 -2.17
CA LYS A 35 11.05 -9.24 -3.55
C LYS A 35 9.71 -9.47 -4.23
N LEU A 36 9.65 -9.27 -5.54
CA LEU A 36 8.48 -9.65 -6.33
C LEU A 36 8.52 -11.17 -6.61
N LYS A 37 7.38 -11.80 -6.52
CA LYS A 37 7.20 -13.22 -6.84
C LYS A 37 5.86 -13.48 -7.52
N VAL A 38 5.82 -14.42 -8.47
CA VAL A 38 4.57 -15.07 -8.87
C VAL A 38 4.41 -16.32 -8.03
N MET A 39 3.29 -16.42 -7.34
CA MET A 39 2.87 -17.64 -6.64
C MET A 39 2.03 -18.46 -7.59
N THR A 40 2.60 -19.53 -8.10
CA THR A 40 1.85 -20.46 -8.96
C THR A 40 0.93 -21.35 -8.11
N SER A 41 -0.04 -22.01 -8.73
CA SER A 41 -0.93 -22.96 -8.02
C SER A 41 -0.17 -24.09 -7.30
N LYS A 42 1.05 -24.39 -7.73
CA LYS A 42 1.90 -25.43 -7.12
C LYS A 42 2.67 -24.92 -5.91
N ASP A 43 2.97 -23.61 -5.86
CA ASP A 43 3.69 -22.98 -4.76
C ASP A 43 2.77 -22.70 -3.55
N GLN A 44 1.47 -22.63 -3.78
CA GLN A 44 0.47 -22.37 -2.73
C GLN A 44 0.37 -23.57 -1.79
N PRO A 45 0.57 -23.39 -0.47
CA PRO A 45 0.44 -24.48 0.49
C PRO A 45 -0.98 -25.03 0.52
N ARG A 46 -1.15 -26.34 0.73
CA ARG A 46 -2.46 -26.98 0.95
C ARG A 46 -2.82 -27.02 2.42
N HIS A 47 -1.83 -27.20 3.26
CA HIS A 47 -1.93 -27.02 4.70
C HIS A 47 -1.13 -25.79 5.07
N TYR A 48 -1.79 -24.74 5.48
CA TYR A 48 -1.18 -23.48 5.88
C TYR A 48 -0.99 -23.45 7.39
N LYS A 49 0.19 -23.02 7.82
CA LYS A 49 0.51 -22.76 9.21
C LYS A 49 1.19 -21.41 9.34
N SER A 50 0.64 -20.55 10.22
CA SER A 50 1.25 -19.25 10.56
C SER A 50 2.62 -19.47 11.22
N VAL A 51 3.53 -18.51 11.01
CA VAL A 51 4.84 -18.48 11.65
C VAL A 51 4.80 -17.74 12.98
N LEU A 52 3.93 -16.71 13.08
CA LEU A 52 3.87 -15.84 14.24
C LEU A 52 2.78 -16.24 15.25
N SER A 53 1.81 -17.05 14.83
CA SER A 53 0.77 -17.60 15.71
C SER A 53 0.70 -19.13 15.62
N ASN A 54 -0.22 -19.75 16.37
CA ASN A 54 -0.51 -21.17 16.26
C ASN A 54 -1.63 -21.48 15.24
N PHE A 55 -2.04 -20.48 14.46
CA PHE A 55 -3.07 -20.67 13.45
C PHE A 55 -2.63 -21.67 12.39
N GLU A 56 -3.50 -22.64 12.10
CA GLU A 56 -3.31 -23.58 10.99
C GLU A 56 -4.67 -23.94 10.36
N VAL A 57 -4.65 -24.15 9.05
CA VAL A 57 -5.87 -24.46 8.27
C VAL A 57 -5.53 -25.22 6.98
N ASP A 58 -6.39 -26.13 6.60
CA ASP A 58 -6.37 -26.72 5.26
C ASP A 58 -7.01 -25.78 4.25
N LEU A 59 -6.29 -25.48 3.19
CA LEU A 59 -6.72 -24.56 2.15
C LEU A 59 -7.41 -25.32 1.01
N PRO A 60 -8.36 -24.67 0.31
CA PRO A 60 -9.06 -25.29 -0.81
C PRO A 60 -8.11 -25.75 -1.94
N ASP A 61 -8.56 -26.74 -2.70
CA ASP A 61 -7.89 -27.16 -3.93
C ASP A 61 -8.00 -26.08 -5.02
N ASN A 62 -7.08 -26.13 -5.99
CA ASN A 62 -7.08 -25.28 -7.19
C ASN A 62 -6.96 -23.76 -6.89
N PRO A 63 -5.95 -23.31 -6.14
CA PRO A 63 -5.68 -21.90 -5.96
C PRO A 63 -5.32 -21.23 -7.28
N LEU A 64 -5.76 -19.99 -7.46
CA LEU A 64 -5.37 -19.16 -8.58
C LEU A 64 -3.90 -18.69 -8.44
N PRO A 65 -3.14 -18.62 -9.52
CA PRO A 65 -1.84 -17.94 -9.52
C PRO A 65 -2.03 -16.46 -9.23
N TYR A 66 -1.03 -15.83 -8.59
CA TYR A 66 -1.06 -14.41 -8.26
C TYR A 66 0.34 -13.81 -8.12
N THR A 67 0.49 -12.51 -8.33
CA THR A 67 1.70 -11.78 -7.95
C THR A 67 1.69 -11.48 -6.46
N SER A 68 2.88 -11.38 -5.86
CA SER A 68 3.05 -11.12 -4.42
C SER A 68 4.38 -10.41 -4.18
N VAL A 69 4.49 -9.65 -3.09
CA VAL A 69 5.71 -8.94 -2.69
C VAL A 69 6.15 -9.42 -1.31
N PRO A 70 6.49 -10.72 -1.17
CA PRO A 70 6.82 -11.32 0.11
C PRO A 70 8.15 -10.85 0.68
N ASP A 71 8.35 -11.14 1.95
CA ASP A 71 9.65 -11.03 2.60
C ASP A 71 10.71 -11.86 1.85
N ALA A 72 11.81 -11.20 1.52
CA ALA A 72 12.89 -11.87 0.79
C ALA A 72 13.53 -12.98 1.61
N LEU A 73 13.57 -12.84 2.93
CA LEU A 73 14.20 -13.77 3.86
C LEU A 73 13.21 -14.82 4.42
N GLY A 74 11.92 -14.52 4.44
CA GLY A 74 10.87 -15.42 4.91
C GLY A 74 11.01 -15.83 6.38
N LYS A 75 11.66 -15.00 7.21
CA LYS A 75 11.92 -15.32 8.62
C LYS A 75 10.64 -15.38 9.44
N ASP A 76 9.75 -14.42 9.21
CA ASP A 76 8.54 -14.23 9.98
C ASP A 76 7.26 -14.62 9.18
N GLY A 77 7.41 -15.45 8.14
CA GLY A 77 6.32 -15.91 7.27
C GLY A 77 6.43 -15.41 5.83
N ILE A 78 5.34 -15.54 5.07
CA ILE A 78 5.31 -15.16 3.65
C ILE A 78 5.22 -13.64 3.50
N TRP A 79 4.35 -12.98 4.26
CA TRP A 79 4.11 -11.52 4.19
C TRP A 79 3.87 -11.05 2.75
N GLY A 80 2.85 -11.60 2.12
CA GLY A 80 2.61 -11.41 0.68
C GLY A 80 2.28 -9.99 0.24
N GLU A 81 1.81 -9.15 1.14
CA GLU A 81 1.60 -7.70 1.07
C GLU A 81 0.60 -7.22 0.02
N ALA A 82 0.92 -7.38 -1.25
CA ALA A 82 0.12 -6.86 -2.35
C ALA A 82 0.23 -7.75 -3.58
N GLY A 83 -0.85 -7.92 -4.31
CA GLY A 83 -0.83 -8.70 -5.54
C GLY A 83 -2.13 -8.67 -6.32
N ILE A 84 -2.07 -9.22 -7.53
CA ILE A 84 -3.20 -9.40 -8.44
C ILE A 84 -3.23 -10.87 -8.85
N ASN A 85 -4.39 -11.51 -8.73
CA ASN A 85 -4.55 -12.90 -9.13
C ASN A 85 -4.92 -13.04 -10.62
N SER A 86 -4.93 -14.28 -11.13
CA SER A 86 -5.22 -14.58 -12.54
C SER A 86 -6.65 -14.28 -12.99
N LYS A 87 -7.53 -13.80 -12.10
CA LYS A 87 -8.87 -13.28 -12.41
C LYS A 87 -8.91 -11.74 -12.38
N ASN A 88 -7.75 -11.08 -12.29
CA ASN A 88 -7.63 -9.64 -12.13
C ASN A 88 -8.37 -9.12 -10.88
N VAL A 89 -8.30 -9.86 -9.79
CA VAL A 89 -8.65 -9.34 -8.47
C VAL A 89 -7.37 -8.91 -7.76
N ALA A 90 -7.35 -7.68 -7.31
CA ALA A 90 -6.24 -7.08 -6.57
C ALA A 90 -6.52 -7.09 -5.06
N MET A 91 -5.48 -7.31 -4.28
CA MET A 91 -5.55 -7.24 -2.83
C MET A 91 -4.30 -6.57 -2.28
N SER A 92 -4.47 -5.68 -1.29
CA SER A 92 -3.40 -5.08 -0.51
C SER A 92 -3.69 -5.29 0.97
N ALA A 93 -2.83 -6.01 1.64
CA ALA A 93 -2.93 -6.39 3.04
C ALA A 93 -1.54 -6.30 3.69
N THR A 94 -1.36 -5.57 4.76
CA THR A 94 -2.37 -4.96 5.61
C THR A 94 -1.97 -3.53 5.99
N GLU A 95 -2.96 -2.71 6.32
CA GLU A 95 -2.74 -1.45 7.02
C GLU A 95 -2.99 -1.70 8.50
N THR A 96 -1.96 -1.70 9.36
CA THR A 96 -2.17 -1.86 10.81
C THR A 96 -3.00 -0.71 11.36
N ILE A 97 -4.13 -1.01 11.96
CA ILE A 97 -5.04 -0.02 12.56
C ILE A 97 -5.13 -0.18 14.06
N THR A 98 -5.87 0.68 14.74
CA THR A 98 -5.95 0.66 16.20
C THR A 98 -7.38 0.76 16.69
N THR A 99 -7.78 -0.23 17.48
CA THR A 99 -9.09 -0.33 18.13
C THR A 99 -9.03 0.21 19.55
N ASN A 100 -10.14 0.78 20.04
CA ASN A 100 -10.21 1.30 21.40
C ASN A 100 -10.35 0.20 22.47
N SER A 101 -10.09 0.55 23.72
CA SER A 101 -10.09 -0.40 24.84
C SER A 101 -11.47 -0.96 25.20
N ARG A 102 -12.57 -0.25 24.87
CA ARG A 102 -13.94 -0.77 25.14
C ARG A 102 -14.24 -1.97 24.23
N VAL A 103 -13.86 -1.85 22.95
CA VAL A 103 -14.01 -2.94 21.98
C VAL A 103 -13.09 -4.11 22.36
N LEU A 104 -11.80 -3.83 22.63
CA LEU A 104 -10.85 -4.89 23.00
C LEU A 104 -11.18 -5.56 24.34
N GLY A 105 -11.93 -4.89 25.22
CA GLY A 105 -12.47 -5.48 26.44
C GLY A 105 -13.67 -6.41 26.19
N ALA A 106 -14.41 -6.20 25.09
CA ALA A 106 -15.57 -6.97 24.71
C ALA A 106 -15.24 -8.12 23.74
N ASP A 107 -14.33 -7.87 22.80
CA ASP A 107 -13.80 -8.83 21.81
C ASP A 107 -12.28 -8.74 21.77
N PRO A 108 -11.57 -9.40 22.70
CA PRO A 108 -10.11 -9.38 22.77
C PRO A 108 -9.47 -10.01 21.54
N LEU A 109 -8.28 -9.49 21.16
CA LEU A 109 -7.46 -10.11 20.12
C LEU A 109 -7.14 -11.58 20.46
N VAL A 110 -7.10 -12.43 19.44
CA VAL A 110 -6.95 -13.88 19.56
C VAL A 110 -5.51 -14.25 19.27
N SER A 111 -4.75 -14.66 20.27
CA SER A 111 -3.31 -14.99 20.13
C SER A 111 -3.00 -16.07 19.10
N ASP A 112 -3.92 -17.00 18.87
CA ASP A 112 -3.82 -18.07 17.91
C ASP A 112 -4.59 -17.77 16.60
N GLY A 113 -5.01 -16.51 16.41
CA GLY A 113 -5.68 -16.01 15.21
C GLY A 113 -4.74 -15.75 14.06
N ILE A 114 -5.29 -15.26 12.94
CA ILE A 114 -4.53 -14.86 11.77
C ILE A 114 -3.86 -13.50 11.99
N GLY A 115 -2.80 -13.22 11.24
CA GLY A 115 -2.13 -11.93 11.22
C GLY A 115 -1.80 -11.44 9.82
N GLU A 116 -1.10 -10.34 9.78
CA GLU A 116 -0.69 -9.62 8.58
C GLU A 116 0.06 -10.53 7.60
N GLU A 117 0.94 -11.39 8.11
CA GLU A 117 1.76 -12.31 7.32
C GLU A 117 0.93 -13.40 6.61
N ASP A 118 -0.28 -13.68 7.11
CA ASP A 118 -1.13 -14.78 6.65
C ASP A 118 -2.14 -14.34 5.58
N ILE A 119 -2.71 -13.13 5.76
CA ILE A 119 -3.99 -12.72 5.17
C ILE A 119 -3.99 -12.81 3.63
N LEU A 120 -2.96 -12.30 2.95
CA LEU A 120 -2.94 -12.34 1.49
C LEU A 120 -2.92 -13.78 0.95
N THR A 121 -2.11 -14.65 1.56
CA THR A 121 -2.00 -16.07 1.19
C THR A 121 -3.30 -16.86 1.42
N LEU A 122 -4.05 -16.50 2.46
CA LEU A 122 -5.32 -17.16 2.81
C LEU A 122 -6.48 -16.75 1.89
N VAL A 123 -6.41 -15.57 1.28
CA VAL A 123 -7.55 -14.96 0.61
C VAL A 123 -7.36 -14.85 -0.91
N LEU A 124 -6.34 -14.15 -1.39
CA LEU A 124 -6.19 -13.78 -2.79
C LEU A 124 -6.25 -14.96 -3.80
N PRO A 125 -5.67 -16.15 -3.50
CA PRO A 125 -5.72 -17.29 -4.42
C PRO A 125 -7.10 -17.91 -4.61
N TYR A 126 -8.09 -17.53 -3.81
CA TYR A 126 -9.38 -18.22 -3.70
C TYR A 126 -10.58 -17.33 -4.00
N ILE A 127 -10.37 -16.14 -4.58
CA ILE A 127 -11.42 -15.17 -4.87
C ILE A 127 -11.46 -14.79 -6.34
N GLN A 128 -12.65 -14.47 -6.85
CA GLN A 128 -12.88 -14.08 -8.24
C GLN A 128 -13.46 -12.66 -8.37
N SER A 129 -13.76 -12.00 -7.23
CA SER A 129 -14.19 -10.60 -7.17
C SER A 129 -13.71 -9.93 -5.87
N ALA A 130 -13.75 -8.61 -5.84
CA ALA A 130 -13.43 -7.85 -4.64
C ALA A 130 -14.39 -8.17 -3.48
N ARG A 131 -15.68 -8.34 -3.77
CA ARG A 131 -16.71 -8.73 -2.80
C ARG A 131 -16.44 -10.10 -2.18
N GLU A 132 -16.11 -11.11 -3.00
CA GLU A 132 -15.70 -12.43 -2.49
C GLU A 132 -14.50 -12.36 -1.54
N GLY A 133 -13.59 -11.38 -1.76
CA GLY A 133 -12.47 -11.11 -0.86
C GLY A 133 -12.93 -10.71 0.54
N VAL A 134 -13.88 -9.79 0.62
CA VAL A 134 -14.50 -9.38 1.89
C VAL A 134 -15.20 -10.55 2.58
N GLU A 135 -16.04 -11.28 1.84
CA GLU A 135 -16.80 -12.44 2.37
C GLU A 135 -15.87 -13.52 2.90
N ARG A 136 -14.82 -13.86 2.12
CA ARG A 136 -13.87 -14.89 2.53
C ARG A 136 -13.07 -14.49 3.76
N LEU A 137 -12.51 -13.28 3.78
CA LEU A 137 -11.76 -12.80 4.93
C LEU A 137 -12.66 -12.68 6.16
N GLY A 138 -13.87 -12.14 6.00
CA GLY A 138 -14.86 -12.03 7.07
C GLY A 138 -15.16 -13.36 7.71
N ALA A 139 -15.42 -14.40 6.90
CA ALA A 139 -15.66 -15.76 7.41
C ALA A 139 -14.45 -16.37 8.16
N ILE A 140 -13.23 -16.05 7.73
CA ILE A 140 -12.00 -16.48 8.43
C ILE A 140 -11.89 -15.76 9.78
N LEU A 141 -12.12 -14.44 9.82
CA LEU A 141 -12.08 -13.63 11.05
C LEU A 141 -13.14 -14.09 12.06
N GLU A 142 -14.39 -14.28 11.64
CA GLU A 142 -15.46 -14.76 12.53
C GLU A 142 -15.17 -16.14 13.13
N LYS A 143 -14.48 -17.00 12.38
CA LYS A 143 -14.19 -18.38 12.81
C LYS A 143 -12.93 -18.52 13.66
N TYR A 144 -11.86 -17.81 13.29
CA TYR A 144 -10.54 -18.05 13.87
C TYR A 144 -10.00 -16.83 14.62
N GLY A 145 -10.54 -15.67 14.36
CA GLY A 145 -10.08 -14.41 14.93
C GLY A 145 -8.73 -13.93 14.38
N THR A 146 -8.31 -12.79 14.90
CA THR A 146 -7.02 -12.16 14.57
C THR A 146 -6.27 -11.77 15.85
N TYR A 147 -4.94 -11.85 15.81
CA TYR A 147 -4.11 -11.39 16.93
C TYR A 147 -3.74 -9.89 16.83
N GLU A 148 -4.11 -9.22 15.74
CA GLU A 148 -3.86 -7.80 15.54
C GLU A 148 -4.96 -7.13 14.72
N SER A 149 -5.02 -5.78 14.77
CA SER A 149 -6.04 -5.03 14.05
C SER A 149 -5.50 -4.52 12.71
N ASN A 150 -6.21 -4.80 11.62
CA ASN A 150 -5.79 -4.53 10.27
C ASN A 150 -6.90 -3.96 9.39
N GLY A 151 -6.47 -3.14 8.39
CA GLY A 151 -7.27 -2.72 7.26
C GLY A 151 -6.80 -3.38 5.98
N ILE A 152 -7.71 -3.85 5.14
CA ILE A 152 -7.43 -4.62 3.93
C ILE A 152 -8.23 -4.06 2.76
N ALA A 153 -7.55 -3.83 1.63
CA ALA A 153 -8.18 -3.40 0.38
C ALA A 153 -8.34 -4.57 -0.60
N PHE A 154 -9.50 -4.64 -1.21
CA PHE A 154 -9.82 -5.53 -2.34
C PHE A 154 -10.28 -4.70 -3.52
N SER A 155 -9.91 -5.07 -4.74
CA SER A 155 -10.39 -4.44 -5.95
C SER A 155 -10.56 -5.45 -7.08
N ASP A 156 -11.58 -5.26 -7.89
CA ASP A 156 -11.67 -5.79 -9.24
C ASP A 156 -11.92 -4.63 -10.23
N THR A 157 -12.28 -4.88 -11.48
CA THR A 157 -12.51 -3.81 -12.47
C THR A 157 -13.76 -2.98 -12.19
N GLU A 158 -14.65 -3.45 -11.33
CA GLU A 158 -15.94 -2.84 -11.07
C GLU A 158 -16.00 -2.07 -9.76
N GLU A 159 -15.33 -2.58 -8.71
CA GLU A 159 -15.46 -2.02 -7.38
C GLU A 159 -14.19 -2.16 -6.54
N ILE A 160 -14.08 -1.30 -5.52
CA ILE A 160 -13.08 -1.39 -4.45
C ILE A 160 -13.82 -1.56 -3.13
N TRP A 161 -13.32 -2.47 -2.28
CA TRP A 161 -13.76 -2.67 -0.91
C TRP A 161 -12.61 -2.41 0.07
N TRP A 162 -12.96 -1.76 1.18
CA TRP A 162 -12.07 -1.60 2.32
C TRP A 162 -12.66 -2.29 3.53
N LEU A 163 -11.93 -3.24 4.10
CA LEU A 163 -12.32 -3.98 5.30
C LEU A 163 -11.45 -3.53 6.47
N GLU A 164 -12.06 -3.31 7.64
CA GLU A 164 -11.39 -3.02 8.92
C GLU A 164 -11.79 -4.08 9.95
N THR A 165 -10.79 -4.68 10.63
CA THR A 165 -11.04 -5.51 11.81
C THR A 165 -11.37 -4.62 13.00
N ILE A 166 -12.32 -5.02 13.84
CA ILE A 166 -12.80 -4.22 14.96
C ILE A 166 -12.25 -4.74 16.29
N GLY A 167 -12.26 -6.01 16.47
CA GLY A 167 -11.73 -6.72 17.65
C GLY A 167 -11.04 -7.98 17.22
N GLY A 168 -11.15 -9.02 18.03
CA GLY A 168 -10.60 -10.34 17.71
C GLY A 168 -11.35 -11.03 16.58
N HIS A 169 -12.68 -10.87 16.49
CA HIS A 169 -13.52 -11.59 15.52
C HIS A 169 -14.41 -10.69 14.67
N HIS A 170 -14.77 -9.49 15.16
CA HIS A 170 -15.65 -8.58 14.44
C HIS A 170 -14.90 -7.76 13.38
N TRP A 171 -15.63 -7.40 12.33
CA TRP A 171 -15.13 -6.62 11.21
C TRP A 171 -16.24 -5.82 10.53
N ILE A 172 -15.86 -4.76 9.83
CA ILE A 172 -16.70 -3.99 8.91
C ILE A 172 -16.00 -3.84 7.58
N ALA A 173 -16.78 -3.70 6.50
CA ALA A 173 -16.25 -3.33 5.19
C ALA A 173 -17.19 -2.33 4.52
N ARG A 174 -16.59 -1.41 3.79
CA ARG A 174 -17.29 -0.40 3.00
C ARG A 174 -16.79 -0.41 1.57
N ARG A 175 -17.74 -0.44 0.62
CA ARG A 175 -17.44 -0.19 -0.79
C ARG A 175 -17.01 1.26 -0.96
N VAL A 176 -15.91 1.47 -1.67
CA VAL A 176 -15.43 2.81 -2.03
C VAL A 176 -16.31 3.36 -3.17
N PRO A 177 -16.99 4.50 -3.00
CA PRO A 177 -17.75 5.09 -4.09
C PRO A 177 -16.88 5.38 -5.32
N ASP A 178 -17.43 5.23 -6.51
CA ASP A 178 -16.68 5.28 -7.76
C ASP A 178 -15.96 6.62 -7.99
N ASP A 179 -16.50 7.74 -7.51
CA ASP A 179 -16.05 9.11 -7.79
C ASP A 179 -15.23 9.75 -6.69
N VAL A 180 -14.77 8.95 -5.71
CA VAL A 180 -13.96 9.41 -4.57
C VAL A 180 -12.61 8.71 -4.51
N TYR A 181 -11.73 9.27 -3.68
CA TYR A 181 -10.55 8.58 -3.16
C TYR A 181 -10.65 8.43 -1.64
N VAL A 182 -9.91 7.48 -1.10
CA VAL A 182 -9.79 7.19 0.33
C VAL A 182 -8.34 7.39 0.76
N THR A 183 -8.12 7.95 1.93
CA THR A 183 -6.80 7.96 2.58
C THR A 183 -6.90 7.28 3.93
N ASN A 184 -6.11 6.23 4.13
CA ASN A 184 -6.12 5.48 5.38
C ASN A 184 -4.70 5.30 5.94
N PRO A 185 -4.35 6.00 7.02
CA PRO A 185 -3.15 5.73 7.81
C PRO A 185 -3.45 4.67 8.88
N ASN A 186 -2.55 4.46 9.82
CA ASN A 186 -2.66 3.44 10.88
C ASN A 186 -3.77 3.72 11.91
N GLN A 187 -4.99 3.92 11.48
CA GLN A 187 -6.18 4.12 12.31
C GLN A 187 -7.43 3.61 11.59
N LEU A 188 -8.50 3.32 12.34
CA LEU A 188 -9.80 3.07 11.72
C LEU A 188 -10.22 4.29 10.91
N GLY A 189 -10.64 4.07 9.68
CA GLY A 189 -10.97 5.12 8.72
C GLY A 189 -12.46 5.29 8.50
N ILE A 190 -13.21 4.20 8.36
CA ILE A 190 -14.65 4.23 8.03
C ILE A 190 -15.41 5.10 9.02
N ASP A 191 -15.97 6.22 8.53
CA ASP A 191 -16.64 7.24 9.32
C ASP A 191 -18.16 7.25 9.15
N HIS A 192 -18.67 6.39 8.28
CA HIS A 192 -20.11 6.23 8.01
C HIS A 192 -20.43 4.78 7.67
N PHE A 193 -21.50 4.22 8.25
CA PHE A 193 -21.93 2.85 8.02
C PHE A 193 -23.46 2.70 8.08
N GLU A 194 -24.03 1.97 7.11
CA GLU A 194 -25.47 1.72 6.98
C GLU A 194 -25.76 0.23 7.01
N PHE A 195 -26.27 -0.28 8.12
CA PHE A 195 -26.54 -1.72 8.32
C PHE A 195 -27.58 -2.31 7.35
N ASN A 196 -28.42 -1.49 6.74
CA ASN A 196 -29.48 -1.96 5.84
C ASN A 196 -29.12 -1.85 4.36
N ASN A 197 -27.91 -1.39 4.03
CA ASN A 197 -27.41 -1.25 2.66
C ASN A 197 -26.30 -2.28 2.39
N CYS A 198 -26.67 -3.51 2.10
CA CYS A 198 -25.71 -4.59 1.82
C CYS A 198 -24.98 -4.45 0.48
N ASP A 199 -25.37 -3.52 -0.38
CA ASP A 199 -24.67 -3.27 -1.65
C ASP A 199 -23.35 -2.53 -1.41
N ASP A 200 -23.30 -1.66 -0.40
CA ASP A 200 -22.15 -0.80 -0.11
C ASP A 200 -21.49 -1.09 1.25
N TYR A 201 -22.13 -1.89 2.12
CA TYR A 201 -21.62 -2.18 3.46
C TYR A 201 -21.79 -3.65 3.84
N MET A 202 -20.75 -4.20 4.43
CA MET A 202 -20.73 -5.57 4.95
C MET A 202 -20.11 -5.58 6.36
N CYS A 203 -20.50 -6.52 7.20
CA CYS A 203 -19.95 -6.67 8.55
C CYS A 203 -20.11 -8.10 9.06
N SER A 204 -19.46 -8.40 10.17
CA SER A 204 -19.68 -9.66 10.91
C SER A 204 -21.15 -9.81 11.29
N SER A 205 -21.62 -11.06 11.31
CA SER A 205 -23.03 -11.42 11.34
C SER A 205 -23.77 -10.89 12.57
N ASP A 206 -23.11 -10.73 13.70
CA ASP A 206 -23.66 -10.31 15.01
C ASP A 206 -23.19 -8.90 15.43
N LEU A 207 -22.57 -8.13 14.53
CA LEU A 207 -21.97 -6.82 14.86
C LEU A 207 -22.98 -5.85 15.47
N LYS A 208 -24.24 -5.87 15.00
CA LYS A 208 -25.28 -4.98 15.52
C LYS A 208 -25.61 -5.28 16.96
N GLU A 209 -25.82 -6.56 17.27
CA GLU A 209 -26.07 -7.06 18.63
C GLU A 209 -24.88 -6.78 19.54
N PHE A 210 -23.64 -6.95 19.03
CA PHE A 210 -22.41 -6.64 19.74
C PHE A 210 -22.34 -5.15 20.12
N ILE A 211 -22.65 -4.24 19.19
CA ILE A 211 -22.67 -2.80 19.45
C ILE A 211 -23.72 -2.45 20.54
N GLU A 212 -24.93 -3.01 20.44
CA GLU A 212 -26.01 -2.78 21.39
C GLU A 212 -25.65 -3.31 22.78
N GLN A 213 -25.15 -4.55 22.85
CA GLN A 213 -24.81 -5.23 24.10
C GLN A 213 -23.73 -4.50 24.90
N TYR A 214 -22.72 -3.97 24.21
CA TYR A 214 -21.57 -3.32 24.84
C TYR A 214 -21.63 -1.79 24.79
N HIS A 215 -22.75 -1.22 24.36
CA HIS A 215 -22.97 0.24 24.28
C HIS A 215 -21.86 0.96 23.54
N LEU A 216 -21.47 0.44 22.37
CA LEU A 216 -20.32 0.94 21.61
C LEU A 216 -20.67 2.15 20.75
N ASP A 217 -21.93 2.31 20.36
CA ASP A 217 -22.37 3.49 19.58
C ASP A 217 -22.31 4.74 20.46
N LEU A 218 -21.55 5.74 20.00
CA LEU A 218 -21.40 7.04 20.65
C LEU A 218 -22.10 8.16 19.90
N THR A 219 -22.85 7.85 18.84
CA THR A 219 -23.61 8.85 18.11
C THR A 219 -24.87 9.26 18.90
N TYR A 220 -25.28 10.53 18.75
CA TYR A 220 -26.56 10.96 19.29
C TYR A 220 -27.70 10.41 18.42
N SER A 221 -28.86 10.15 19.03
CA SER A 221 -30.06 9.71 18.32
C SER A 221 -30.37 10.62 17.14
N ASN A 222 -30.62 10.03 15.96
CA ASN A 222 -30.89 10.65 14.65
C ASN A 222 -29.66 11.01 13.80
N GLU A 223 -28.45 10.66 14.22
CA GLU A 223 -27.25 10.74 13.38
C GLU A 223 -26.91 9.37 12.79
N HIS A 224 -26.15 9.38 11.70
CA HIS A 224 -25.65 8.14 11.11
C HIS A 224 -24.61 7.50 12.01
N PHE A 225 -24.62 6.17 12.10
CA PHE A 225 -23.60 5.41 12.86
C PHE A 225 -22.21 5.70 12.32
N ASN A 226 -21.31 6.10 13.21
CA ASN A 226 -19.91 6.40 12.90
C ASN A 226 -18.98 5.35 13.53
N PRO A 227 -18.50 4.36 12.75
CA PRO A 227 -17.62 3.31 13.24
C PRO A 227 -16.31 3.84 13.84
N ARG A 228 -15.75 4.93 13.31
CA ARG A 228 -14.52 5.52 13.84
C ARG A 228 -14.70 5.98 15.29
N TYR A 229 -15.86 6.52 15.65
CA TYR A 229 -16.14 6.91 17.04
C TYR A 229 -16.43 5.69 17.93
N ALA A 230 -17.16 4.70 17.40
CA ALA A 230 -17.51 3.50 18.12
C ALA A 230 -16.27 2.63 18.44
N PHE A 231 -15.40 2.43 17.45
CA PHE A 231 -14.36 1.40 17.49
C PHE A 231 -12.93 1.96 17.50
N GLY A 232 -12.68 3.11 16.88
CA GLY A 232 -11.34 3.65 16.68
C GLY A 232 -10.68 4.18 17.94
N SER A 233 -9.37 4.20 17.96
CA SER A 233 -8.59 4.92 18.95
C SER A 233 -8.63 6.42 18.67
N GLN A 234 -8.56 7.24 19.72
CA GLN A 234 -8.48 8.71 19.64
C GLN A 234 -7.33 9.19 20.55
N ARG A 235 -6.13 8.68 20.30
CA ARG A 235 -4.95 8.97 21.10
C ARG A 235 -4.21 10.20 20.59
N ASP A 236 -3.44 10.84 21.45
CA ASP A 236 -2.55 11.93 21.03
C ASP A 236 -1.57 11.50 19.94
N LYS A 237 -1.13 10.23 19.96
CA LYS A 237 -0.29 9.68 18.88
C LYS A 237 -0.93 9.84 17.51
N ASP A 238 -2.25 9.70 17.39
CA ASP A 238 -2.95 9.82 16.10
C ASP A 238 -2.78 11.21 15.49
N ARG A 239 -2.72 12.27 16.31
CA ARG A 239 -2.53 13.67 15.90
C ARG A 239 -1.13 14.00 15.40
N HIS A 240 -0.16 13.12 15.58
CA HIS A 240 1.24 13.29 15.17
C HIS A 240 1.66 12.24 14.14
N TYR A 241 1.03 11.07 14.19
CA TYR A 241 1.44 9.92 13.42
C TYR A 241 0.47 9.59 12.28
N ASN A 242 -0.83 9.71 12.49
CA ASN A 242 -1.87 9.26 11.56
C ASN A 242 -2.51 10.42 10.80
N THR A 243 -3.25 11.29 11.45
CA THR A 243 -4.04 12.33 10.79
C THR A 243 -3.22 13.27 9.91
N PRO A 244 -1.96 13.65 10.26
CA PRO A 244 -1.15 14.50 9.39
C PRO A 244 -0.87 13.87 8.03
N ARG A 245 -0.76 12.54 7.94
CA ARG A 245 -0.56 11.85 6.66
C ARG A 245 -1.80 11.94 5.77
N SER A 246 -2.99 11.71 6.31
CA SER A 246 -4.25 11.92 5.58
C SER A 246 -4.40 13.37 5.15
N TRP A 247 -4.09 14.32 6.04
CA TRP A 247 -4.09 15.75 5.73
C TRP A 247 -3.18 16.08 4.55
N ALA A 248 -1.94 15.61 4.55
CA ALA A 248 -0.97 15.88 3.49
C ALA A 248 -1.46 15.37 2.13
N MET A 249 -1.92 14.12 2.08
CA MET A 249 -2.48 13.53 0.85
C MET A 249 -3.72 14.29 0.37
N GLN A 250 -4.64 14.65 1.28
CA GLN A 250 -5.87 15.37 0.94
C GLN A 250 -5.59 16.82 0.54
N ARG A 251 -4.62 17.49 1.16
CA ARG A 251 -4.16 18.83 0.76
C ARG A 251 -3.72 18.88 -0.70
N PHE A 252 -3.01 17.85 -1.17
CA PHE A 252 -2.59 17.75 -2.57
C PHE A 252 -3.78 17.48 -3.52
N LEU A 253 -4.66 16.55 -3.15
CA LEU A 253 -5.77 16.10 -3.99
C LEU A 253 -6.97 17.07 -3.98
N ASN A 254 -7.08 17.91 -2.95
CA ASN A 254 -8.10 18.91 -2.75
C ASN A 254 -7.52 20.22 -2.21
N PRO A 255 -6.73 20.97 -3.01
CA PRO A 255 -5.97 22.13 -2.54
C PRO A 255 -6.84 23.30 -2.06
N GLU A 256 -8.13 23.32 -2.39
CA GLU A 256 -9.07 24.35 -1.97
C GLU A 256 -9.70 24.08 -0.59
N ILE A 257 -9.49 22.89 0.00
CA ILE A 257 -10.06 22.51 1.29
C ILE A 257 -9.04 22.75 2.40
N GLU A 258 -9.31 23.72 3.24
CA GLU A 258 -8.50 23.94 4.45
C GLU A 258 -8.82 22.90 5.52
N GLN A 259 -7.79 22.28 6.07
CA GLN A 259 -7.89 21.29 7.15
C GLN A 259 -6.76 21.50 8.16
N ASP A 260 -7.03 21.19 9.42
CA ASP A 260 -6.01 21.13 10.47
C ASP A 260 -5.29 19.76 10.40
N PRO A 261 -3.96 19.70 10.26
CA PRO A 261 -3.21 18.43 10.22
C PRO A 261 -3.40 17.55 11.45
N ARG A 262 -3.84 18.13 12.58
CA ARG A 262 -4.10 17.41 13.84
C ARG A 262 -5.57 17.05 14.05
N SER A 263 -6.43 17.34 13.09
CA SER A 263 -7.86 17.06 13.21
C SER A 263 -8.14 15.56 13.16
N LEU A 264 -8.86 15.05 14.15
CA LEU A 264 -9.40 13.68 14.14
C LEU A 264 -10.64 13.53 13.23
N PHE A 265 -11.11 14.64 12.65
CA PHE A 265 -12.30 14.71 11.78
C PHE A 265 -11.99 14.77 10.29
N ILE A 266 -10.73 14.47 9.90
CA ILE A 266 -10.38 14.35 8.48
C ILE A 266 -11.24 13.22 7.87
N PRO A 267 -12.01 13.49 6.80
CA PRO A 267 -12.94 12.51 6.23
C PRO A 267 -12.18 11.31 5.66
N TRP A 268 -12.78 10.13 5.76
CA TRP A 268 -12.22 8.90 5.22
C TRP A 268 -12.08 8.95 3.70
N CYS A 269 -13.10 9.46 3.00
CA CYS A 269 -13.10 9.58 1.55
C CYS A 269 -13.55 10.98 1.11
N GLN A 270 -13.04 11.42 -0.04
CA GLN A 270 -13.40 12.68 -0.66
C GLN A 270 -13.45 12.57 -2.18
N LYS A 271 -14.23 13.43 -2.82
CA LYS A 271 -14.17 13.62 -4.28
C LYS A 271 -12.95 14.49 -4.59
N PRO A 272 -12.05 14.03 -5.49
CA PRO A 272 -10.85 14.81 -5.81
C PRO A 272 -11.19 16.05 -6.63
N TYR A 273 -10.34 17.08 -6.52
CA TYR A 273 -10.44 18.30 -7.34
C TYR A 273 -10.34 18.01 -8.85
N ARG A 274 -9.49 17.05 -9.23
CA ARG A 274 -9.32 16.55 -10.59
C ARG A 274 -9.11 15.04 -10.60
N LYS A 275 -9.13 14.43 -11.79
CA LYS A 275 -8.80 13.01 -11.94
C LYS A 275 -7.41 12.71 -11.40
N ILE A 276 -7.30 11.57 -10.70
CA ILE A 276 -6.07 11.09 -10.05
C ILE A 276 -5.31 10.16 -11.00
N THR A 277 -4.03 10.41 -11.16
CA THR A 277 -3.10 9.59 -11.95
C THR A 277 -2.24 8.69 -11.07
N VAL A 278 -1.47 7.78 -11.68
CA VAL A 278 -0.46 6.99 -10.97
C VAL A 278 0.63 7.88 -10.37
N GLU A 279 1.00 8.96 -11.08
CA GLU A 279 1.96 9.97 -10.61
C GLU A 279 1.46 10.69 -9.36
N ASP A 280 0.17 11.03 -9.31
CA ASP A 280 -0.44 11.64 -8.12
C ASP A 280 -0.37 10.71 -6.91
N ILE A 281 -0.67 9.41 -7.12
CA ILE A 281 -0.55 8.40 -6.07
C ILE A 281 0.92 8.29 -5.61
N LYS A 282 1.87 8.21 -6.55
CA LYS A 282 3.30 8.20 -6.23
C LYS A 282 3.69 9.45 -5.44
N TYR A 283 3.23 10.63 -5.85
CA TYR A 283 3.53 11.88 -5.19
C TYR A 283 3.03 11.89 -3.73
N VAL A 284 1.75 11.60 -3.50
CA VAL A 284 1.18 11.61 -2.14
C VAL A 284 1.78 10.53 -1.22
N LEU A 285 2.19 9.39 -1.77
CA LEU A 285 2.91 8.35 -1.02
C LEU A 285 4.39 8.70 -0.78
N SER A 286 4.90 9.72 -1.44
CA SER A 286 6.25 10.29 -1.23
C SER A 286 6.24 11.52 -0.33
N ASP A 287 5.06 12.02 0.06
CA ASP A 287 4.91 13.30 0.76
C ASP A 287 5.70 13.32 2.06
N HIS A 288 6.50 14.36 2.22
CA HIS A 288 7.28 14.67 3.41
C HIS A 288 6.93 16.05 3.98
N TYR A 289 5.69 16.52 3.70
CA TYR A 289 5.17 17.83 4.08
C TYR A 289 5.87 19.00 3.39
N GLN A 290 6.39 18.80 2.18
CA GLN A 290 7.02 19.84 1.36
C GLN A 290 6.12 21.08 1.28
N ASP A 291 6.73 22.25 1.13
CA ASP A 291 6.07 23.57 1.16
C ASP A 291 5.31 23.84 2.48
N SER A 292 5.84 23.35 3.60
CA SER A 292 5.29 23.62 4.93
C SER A 292 6.40 23.67 6.00
N VAL A 293 6.05 24.24 7.15
CA VAL A 293 6.95 24.25 8.34
C VAL A 293 7.25 22.86 8.90
N TYR A 294 6.57 21.83 8.42
CA TYR A 294 6.71 20.43 8.87
C TYR A 294 7.67 19.60 8.01
N ASP A 295 8.15 20.16 6.90
CA ASP A 295 9.08 19.48 6.00
C ASP A 295 10.44 19.22 6.68
N PRO A 296 10.85 17.94 6.88
CA PRO A 296 12.12 17.62 7.50
C PRO A 296 13.34 18.10 6.68
N TYR A 297 13.18 18.27 5.37
CA TYR A 297 14.22 18.77 4.46
C TYR A 297 14.13 20.28 4.21
N GLY A 298 12.94 20.88 4.43
CA GLY A 298 12.64 22.26 4.06
C GLY A 298 13.41 23.33 4.81
N PRO A 299 13.54 24.52 4.22
CA PRO A 299 14.14 25.68 4.88
C PRO A 299 13.20 26.31 5.90
N GLU A 300 11.89 26.09 5.79
CA GLU A 300 10.87 26.65 6.68
C GLU A 300 10.78 25.90 8.00
N GLY A 301 10.19 26.55 9.01
CA GLY A 301 10.04 25.96 10.34
C GLY A 301 11.34 25.88 11.15
N ASP A 302 11.24 25.26 12.30
CA ASP A 302 12.34 25.03 13.24
C ASP A 302 12.57 23.54 13.53
N ALA A 303 13.52 23.23 14.41
CA ALA A 303 13.83 21.84 14.76
C ALA A 303 12.67 21.09 15.44
N VAL A 304 11.67 21.78 15.96
CA VAL A 304 10.49 21.19 16.60
C VAL A 304 9.42 20.92 15.55
N SER A 305 9.08 21.93 14.73
CA SER A 305 8.04 21.81 13.71
C SER A 305 8.41 20.74 12.64
N ARG A 306 9.66 20.69 12.17
CA ARG A 306 10.15 19.70 11.20
C ARG A 306 10.13 18.26 11.72
N ARG A 307 9.93 18.05 13.01
CA ARG A 307 9.81 16.73 13.66
C ARG A 307 8.43 16.48 14.27
N ALA A 308 7.49 17.39 14.03
CA ALA A 308 6.18 17.33 14.67
C ALA A 308 5.35 16.14 14.16
N PHE A 309 5.52 15.77 12.89
CA PHE A 309 4.71 14.75 12.21
C PHE A 309 5.56 13.69 11.53
N ARG A 310 5.02 12.47 11.48
CA ARG A 310 5.57 11.38 10.69
C ARG A 310 5.23 11.61 9.22
N SER A 311 6.25 11.78 8.36
CA SER A 311 6.08 11.91 6.91
C SER A 311 5.37 10.68 6.30
N VAL A 312 4.69 10.86 5.18
CA VAL A 312 4.12 9.75 4.39
C VAL A 312 5.26 8.93 3.81
N GLY A 313 6.07 9.54 2.93
CA GLY A 313 7.32 8.96 2.44
C GLY A 313 8.36 8.90 3.56
N ILE A 314 8.82 7.72 3.91
CA ILE A 314 9.71 7.50 5.06
C ILE A 314 10.84 6.53 4.71
N ASN A 315 11.98 6.66 5.40
CA ASN A 315 13.16 5.82 5.19
C ASN A 315 12.91 4.31 5.42
N ARG A 316 11.87 3.97 6.19
CA ARG A 316 11.54 2.59 6.55
C ARG A 316 10.64 1.88 5.57
N THR A 317 10.17 2.55 4.52
CA THR A 317 9.37 1.92 3.47
C THR A 317 10.15 0.76 2.86
N SER A 318 9.58 -0.42 2.86
CA SER A 318 10.16 -1.64 2.30
C SER A 318 9.75 -1.82 0.85
N GLN A 319 8.45 -1.67 0.58
CA GLN A 319 7.88 -1.72 -0.76
C GLN A 319 6.69 -0.73 -0.87
N THR A 320 6.38 -0.37 -2.10
CA THR A 320 5.14 0.33 -2.46
C THR A 320 4.56 -0.33 -3.70
N SER A 321 3.30 -0.69 -3.63
CA SER A 321 2.57 -1.22 -4.79
C SER A 321 1.35 -0.35 -5.09
N ILE A 322 1.14 -0.03 -6.37
CA ILE A 322 -0.12 0.48 -6.91
C ILE A 322 -0.68 -0.62 -7.80
N LEU A 323 -1.82 -1.17 -7.43
CA LEU A 323 -2.50 -2.22 -8.17
C LEU A 323 -3.60 -1.57 -9.01
N GLN A 324 -3.33 -1.43 -10.31
CA GLN A 324 -4.21 -0.78 -11.28
C GLN A 324 -4.94 -1.85 -12.10
N LEU A 325 -6.26 -1.76 -12.15
CA LEU A 325 -7.08 -2.69 -12.94
C LEU A 325 -7.77 -1.93 -14.07
N ARG A 326 -7.23 -2.03 -15.27
CA ARG A 326 -7.60 -1.23 -16.42
C ARG A 326 -8.86 -1.78 -17.09
N PRO A 327 -9.97 -1.00 -17.18
CA PRO A 327 -11.21 -1.46 -17.76
C PRO A 327 -11.10 -1.64 -19.29
N ASN A 328 -11.91 -2.53 -19.85
CA ASN A 328 -12.01 -2.77 -21.29
C ASN A 328 -10.68 -3.22 -21.96
N LYS A 329 -9.82 -3.89 -21.20
CA LYS A 329 -8.59 -4.51 -21.68
C LYS A 329 -8.74 -6.03 -21.78
N SER A 330 -7.79 -6.69 -22.46
CA SER A 330 -7.71 -8.15 -22.40
C SER A 330 -7.36 -8.63 -20.99
N LEU A 331 -7.60 -9.92 -20.71
CA LEU A 331 -7.28 -10.49 -19.40
C LEU A 331 -5.81 -10.23 -19.02
N GLU A 332 -4.91 -10.33 -19.99
CA GLU A 332 -3.45 -10.23 -19.80
C GLU A 332 -3.00 -8.78 -19.55
N THR A 333 -3.75 -7.80 -20.06
CA THR A 333 -3.38 -6.37 -19.97
C THR A 333 -4.21 -5.58 -18.96
N THR A 334 -5.24 -6.18 -18.37
CA THR A 334 -6.08 -5.53 -17.35
C THR A 334 -5.29 -5.20 -16.10
N GLY A 335 -4.62 -6.17 -15.51
CA GLY A 335 -3.85 -5.99 -14.27
C GLY A 335 -2.45 -5.45 -14.53
N VAL A 336 -2.13 -4.29 -13.96
CA VAL A 336 -0.78 -3.72 -13.92
C VAL A 336 -0.42 -3.44 -12.47
N GLN A 337 0.66 -4.03 -12.02
CA GLN A 337 1.26 -3.72 -10.72
C GLN A 337 2.42 -2.74 -10.91
N TRP A 338 2.25 -1.51 -10.42
CA TRP A 338 3.32 -0.56 -10.31
C TRP A 338 4.06 -0.82 -9.00
N LEU A 339 5.33 -1.14 -9.09
CA LEU A 339 6.14 -1.56 -7.94
C LEU A 339 7.29 -0.61 -7.70
N SER A 340 7.57 -0.35 -6.44
CA SER A 340 8.79 0.29 -5.97
C SER A 340 9.30 -0.37 -4.69
N TYR A 341 10.59 -0.17 -4.39
CA TYR A 341 11.21 -0.54 -3.13
C TYR A 341 11.91 0.66 -2.50
N GLY A 342 11.99 0.64 -1.17
CA GLY A 342 12.69 1.66 -0.42
C GLY A 342 11.91 2.96 -0.24
N SER A 343 12.59 4.01 0.17
CA SER A 343 12.00 5.31 0.51
C SER A 343 11.46 6.02 -0.71
N MET A 344 10.16 6.30 -0.72
CA MET A 344 9.43 6.81 -1.88
C MET A 344 9.89 8.18 -2.41
N PRO A 345 10.35 9.15 -1.59
CA PRO A 345 10.91 10.40 -2.14
C PRO A 345 12.07 10.20 -3.11
N PHE A 346 12.80 9.09 -3.01
CA PHE A 346 14.00 8.77 -3.82
C PHE A 346 13.75 7.70 -4.89
N ALA A 347 12.55 7.14 -4.97
CA ALA A 347 12.27 5.95 -5.77
C ALA A 347 11.22 6.21 -6.85
N THR A 348 11.32 5.48 -7.96
CA THR A 348 10.33 5.47 -9.05
C THR A 348 9.36 4.32 -8.92
N MET A 349 8.21 4.39 -9.61
CA MET A 349 7.25 3.29 -9.76
C MET A 349 7.45 2.62 -11.12
N VAL A 350 7.48 1.28 -11.12
CA VAL A 350 7.75 0.46 -12.31
C VAL A 350 6.54 -0.38 -12.65
N PRO A 351 5.91 -0.24 -13.83
CA PRO A 351 4.76 -1.04 -14.21
C PRO A 351 5.18 -2.44 -14.68
N LEU A 352 4.48 -3.44 -14.17
CA LEU A 352 4.66 -4.85 -14.52
C LEU A 352 3.31 -5.49 -14.82
N PHE A 353 3.20 -6.21 -15.92
CA PHE A 353 2.03 -7.03 -16.22
C PHE A 353 2.00 -8.24 -15.29
N THR A 354 0.82 -8.57 -14.78
CA THR A 354 0.67 -9.56 -13.69
C THR A 354 0.30 -10.96 -14.17
N GLN A 355 -0.17 -11.10 -15.42
CA GLN A 355 -0.54 -12.40 -16.00
C GLN A 355 0.71 -13.09 -16.60
N VAL A 356 1.66 -13.43 -15.74
CA VAL A 356 2.95 -14.03 -16.09
C VAL A 356 3.26 -15.21 -15.16
N GLU A 357 4.11 -16.12 -15.59
CA GLU A 357 4.56 -17.25 -14.75
C GLU A 357 5.82 -16.92 -13.94
N THR A 358 6.63 -15.98 -14.43
CA THR A 358 7.88 -15.55 -13.78
C THR A 358 8.02 -14.02 -13.84
N VAL A 359 8.85 -13.49 -12.97
CA VAL A 359 9.16 -12.06 -12.90
C VAL A 359 10.66 -11.82 -13.13
N PRO A 360 11.05 -10.62 -13.61
CA PRO A 360 12.46 -10.31 -13.85
C PRO A 360 13.32 -10.47 -12.60
N ASN A 361 14.52 -10.99 -12.80
CA ASN A 361 15.44 -11.28 -11.71
C ASN A 361 15.81 -10.05 -10.88
N TYR A 362 15.91 -8.88 -11.51
CA TYR A 362 16.24 -7.61 -10.84
C TYR A 362 15.24 -7.21 -9.74
N PHE A 363 13.96 -7.65 -9.84
CA PHE A 363 12.93 -7.42 -8.82
C PHE A 363 12.75 -8.58 -7.83
N SER A 364 13.36 -9.76 -8.12
CA SER A 364 13.06 -10.99 -7.39
C SER A 364 14.26 -11.60 -6.64
N ASN A 365 15.48 -11.17 -6.90
CA ASN A 365 16.70 -11.74 -6.32
C ASN A 365 17.21 -11.04 -5.05
N THR A 366 16.35 -10.30 -4.37
CA THR A 366 16.72 -9.62 -3.11
C THR A 366 17.15 -10.62 -2.05
N THR A 367 18.29 -10.33 -1.43
CA THR A 367 18.88 -11.12 -0.33
C THR A 367 19.09 -10.24 0.90
N LYS A 368 19.62 -10.82 2.00
CA LYS A 368 20.00 -10.05 3.19
C LYS A 368 21.19 -9.12 2.96
N ASP A 369 22.05 -9.45 2.01
CA ASP A 369 23.29 -8.72 1.74
C ASP A 369 23.04 -7.66 0.65
N ALA A 370 23.53 -6.45 0.87
CA ALA A 370 23.37 -5.34 -0.08
C ALA A 370 24.11 -5.64 -1.39
N SER A 371 23.41 -5.46 -2.52
CA SER A 371 23.94 -5.62 -3.87
C SER A 371 23.21 -4.71 -4.84
N THR A 372 23.92 -4.14 -5.80
CA THR A 372 23.33 -3.37 -6.90
C THR A 372 22.74 -4.25 -8.02
N ASP A 373 22.81 -5.57 -7.87
CA ASP A 373 22.23 -6.53 -8.81
C ASP A 373 20.71 -6.70 -8.61
N ASN A 374 20.11 -6.01 -7.64
CA ASN A 374 18.68 -5.99 -7.39
C ASN A 374 18.15 -4.59 -7.11
N PHE A 375 16.89 -4.39 -7.44
CA PHE A 375 16.22 -3.10 -7.35
C PHE A 375 16.04 -2.62 -5.89
N TYR A 376 15.80 -3.55 -4.95
CA TYR A 376 15.61 -3.21 -3.54
C TYR A 376 16.84 -2.49 -2.96
N TRP A 377 18.02 -3.12 -3.05
CA TRP A 377 19.23 -2.55 -2.47
C TRP A 377 19.77 -1.36 -3.28
N THR A 378 19.56 -1.33 -4.59
CA THR A 378 19.90 -0.16 -5.42
C THR A 378 19.14 1.07 -4.93
N ASN A 379 17.82 0.98 -4.74
CA ASN A 379 17.01 2.09 -4.22
C ASN A 379 17.41 2.48 -2.78
N ARG A 380 17.74 1.48 -1.92
CA ARG A 380 18.24 1.75 -0.57
C ARG A 380 19.55 2.54 -0.58
N LEU A 381 20.47 2.20 -1.47
CA LEU A 381 21.75 2.91 -1.62
C LEU A 381 21.54 4.34 -2.12
N ILE A 382 20.71 4.53 -3.14
CA ILE A 382 20.34 5.87 -3.65
C ILE A 382 19.79 6.72 -2.51
N ALA A 383 18.79 6.22 -1.80
CA ALA A 383 18.16 6.95 -0.69
C ALA A 383 19.14 7.28 0.43
N ALA A 384 19.95 6.30 0.87
CA ALA A 384 20.90 6.49 1.96
C ALA A 384 22.00 7.52 1.63
N LEU A 385 22.41 7.62 0.38
CA LEU A 385 23.39 8.60 -0.08
C LEU A 385 22.78 9.99 -0.31
N ALA A 386 21.55 10.06 -0.81
CA ALA A 386 20.89 11.31 -1.14
C ALA A 386 20.24 12.01 0.08
N ASP A 387 19.72 11.26 1.05
CA ASP A 387 18.97 11.78 2.20
C ASP A 387 19.69 12.90 2.98
N PRO A 388 21.00 12.79 3.32
CA PRO A 388 21.70 13.86 4.02
C PRO A 388 21.84 15.17 3.25
N HIS A 389 21.63 15.13 1.93
CA HIS A 389 21.82 16.23 0.99
C HIS A 389 20.65 16.35 0.00
N PHE A 390 19.42 16.15 0.49
CA PHE A 390 18.19 16.00 -0.31
C PHE A 390 18.09 17.03 -1.45
N TYR A 391 18.13 18.32 -1.14
CA TYR A 391 17.96 19.37 -2.15
C TYR A 391 19.09 19.46 -3.20
N GLN A 392 20.25 18.88 -2.92
CA GLN A 392 21.35 18.85 -3.91
C GLN A 392 21.12 17.75 -4.95
N HIS A 393 20.33 16.72 -4.58
CA HIS A 393 20.03 15.57 -5.44
C HIS A 393 18.60 15.58 -5.99
N GLU A 394 17.75 16.48 -5.52
CA GLU A 394 16.34 16.56 -5.86
C GLU A 394 16.10 16.58 -7.37
N ALA A 395 16.77 17.48 -8.10
CA ALA A 395 16.61 17.61 -9.54
C ALA A 395 17.01 16.33 -10.32
N ASP A 396 18.07 15.64 -9.89
CA ASP A 396 18.48 14.37 -10.51
C ASP A 396 17.49 13.25 -10.23
N ILE A 397 16.97 13.19 -9.00
CA ILE A 397 15.97 12.21 -8.58
C ILE A 397 14.64 12.44 -9.31
N GLU A 398 14.16 13.70 -9.37
CA GLU A 398 12.94 14.04 -10.11
C GLU A 398 13.07 13.71 -11.60
N SER A 399 14.16 14.10 -12.22
CA SER A 399 14.43 13.78 -13.63
C SER A 399 14.48 12.26 -13.88
N TYR A 400 15.02 11.47 -12.94
CA TYR A 400 15.00 10.01 -13.01
C TYR A 400 13.57 9.46 -12.91
N ILE A 401 12.77 9.95 -11.95
CA ILE A 401 11.38 9.54 -11.75
C ILE A 401 10.55 9.87 -13.00
N GLU A 402 10.65 11.09 -13.51
CA GLU A 402 9.92 11.52 -14.72
C GLU A 402 10.25 10.65 -15.93
N ARG A 403 11.54 10.43 -16.22
CA ARG A 403 11.95 9.61 -17.36
C ARG A 403 11.50 8.16 -17.23
N THR A 404 11.64 7.57 -16.06
CA THR A 404 11.31 6.17 -15.86
C THR A 404 9.80 5.93 -15.87
N MET A 405 8.99 6.82 -15.29
CA MET A 405 7.53 6.73 -15.35
C MET A 405 7.01 7.02 -16.76
N ALA A 406 7.58 8.00 -17.48
CA ALA A 406 7.25 8.24 -18.89
C ALA A 406 7.52 7.01 -19.76
N GLN A 407 8.66 6.33 -19.55
CA GLN A 407 8.96 5.07 -20.23
C GLN A 407 7.99 3.96 -19.82
N GLY A 408 7.58 3.91 -18.56
CA GLY A 408 6.57 2.97 -18.07
C GLY A 408 5.24 3.10 -18.82
N HIS A 409 4.74 4.32 -18.96
CA HIS A 409 3.53 4.58 -19.77
C HIS A 409 3.73 4.28 -21.25
N ALA A 410 4.88 4.65 -21.83
CA ALA A 410 5.20 4.32 -23.21
C ALA A 410 5.21 2.81 -23.45
N HIS A 411 5.75 2.05 -22.49
CA HIS A 411 5.79 0.59 -22.51
C HIS A 411 4.38 -0.01 -22.49
N ILE A 412 3.53 0.39 -21.52
CA ILE A 412 2.13 -0.06 -21.45
C ILE A 412 1.38 0.27 -22.73
N ASN A 413 1.48 1.50 -23.24
CA ASN A 413 0.82 1.94 -24.45
C ASN A 413 1.33 1.20 -25.70
N GLY A 414 2.61 0.81 -25.70
CA GLY A 414 3.22 -0.02 -26.74
C GLY A 414 2.59 -1.40 -26.78
N VAL A 415 2.51 -2.07 -25.65
CA VAL A 415 1.88 -3.39 -25.50
C VAL A 415 0.39 -3.35 -25.89
N ASP A 416 -0.34 -2.32 -25.44
CA ASP A 416 -1.76 -2.15 -25.80
C ASP A 416 -1.96 -2.04 -27.32
N ARG A 417 -1.06 -1.36 -28.04
CA ARG A 417 -1.11 -1.30 -29.52
C ARG A 417 -0.83 -2.65 -30.15
N GLU A 418 0.17 -3.37 -29.65
CA GLU A 418 0.50 -4.72 -30.16
C GLU A 418 -0.67 -5.70 -29.97
N VAL A 419 -1.35 -5.64 -28.81
CA VAL A 419 -2.58 -6.42 -28.55
C VAL A 419 -3.69 -6.04 -29.53
N ALA A 420 -3.91 -4.74 -29.76
CA ALA A 420 -4.94 -4.27 -30.70
C ALA A 420 -4.65 -4.69 -32.17
N GLU A 421 -3.39 -4.91 -32.50
CA GLU A 421 -2.95 -5.46 -33.80
C GLU A 421 -2.99 -6.99 -33.84
N ASN A 422 -3.51 -7.67 -32.83
CA ASN A 422 -3.56 -9.14 -32.65
C ASN A 422 -2.19 -9.81 -32.75
N LYS A 423 -1.14 -9.17 -32.28
CA LYS A 423 0.19 -9.79 -32.18
C LYS A 423 0.23 -10.74 -30.98
N GLU A 424 0.92 -11.83 -31.15
CA GLU A 424 1.29 -12.70 -30.01
C GLU A 424 2.33 -11.99 -29.16
N ILE A 425 2.08 -11.86 -27.84
CA ILE A 425 2.91 -11.10 -26.93
C ILE A 425 3.40 -12.01 -25.82
N ASP A 426 4.70 -12.02 -25.63
CA ASP A 426 5.34 -12.58 -24.43
C ASP A 426 5.42 -11.51 -23.33
N PHE A 427 4.48 -11.53 -22.39
CA PHE A 427 4.42 -10.59 -21.28
C PHE A 427 5.60 -10.73 -20.32
N GLN A 428 6.22 -11.90 -20.22
CA GLN A 428 7.44 -12.07 -19.43
C GLN A 428 8.61 -11.31 -20.08
N GLN A 429 8.73 -11.40 -21.41
CA GLN A 429 9.71 -10.63 -22.16
C GLN A 429 9.43 -9.13 -22.05
N LYS A 430 8.18 -8.68 -22.10
CA LYS A 430 7.83 -7.27 -21.88
C LYS A 430 8.24 -6.78 -20.49
N ASN A 431 7.95 -7.54 -19.45
CA ASN A 431 8.40 -7.21 -18.10
C ASN A 431 9.94 -7.18 -18.00
N GLN A 432 10.65 -8.07 -18.72
CA GLN A 432 12.12 -8.07 -18.75
C GLN A 432 12.68 -6.82 -19.44
N GLU A 433 12.10 -6.40 -20.56
CA GLU A 433 12.49 -5.16 -21.27
C GLU A 433 12.36 -3.92 -20.36
N MET A 434 11.27 -3.83 -19.59
CA MET A 434 11.08 -2.76 -18.62
C MET A 434 12.10 -2.86 -17.47
N SER A 435 12.38 -4.05 -17.00
CA SER A 435 13.38 -4.30 -15.96
C SER A 435 14.79 -3.87 -16.37
N ASP A 436 15.20 -4.22 -17.58
CA ASP A 436 16.54 -3.88 -18.12
C ASP A 436 16.70 -2.36 -18.24
N TYR A 437 15.64 -1.67 -18.68
CA TYR A 437 15.62 -0.20 -18.73
C TYR A 437 15.78 0.40 -17.33
N ILE A 438 14.98 -0.06 -16.34
CA ILE A 438 15.04 0.44 -14.96
C ILE A 438 16.41 0.15 -14.32
N GLN A 439 16.98 -1.01 -14.55
CA GLN A 439 18.30 -1.34 -14.01
C GLN A 439 19.35 -0.38 -14.51
N LYS A 440 19.33 -0.05 -15.80
CA LYS A 440 20.25 0.92 -16.39
C LYS A 440 20.07 2.33 -15.78
N GLU A 441 18.85 2.85 -15.75
CA GLU A 441 18.55 4.20 -15.25
C GLU A 441 18.87 4.34 -13.75
N SER A 442 18.55 3.31 -12.95
CA SER A 442 18.86 3.29 -11.52
C SER A 442 20.36 3.27 -11.25
N GLN A 443 21.13 2.53 -12.06
CA GLN A 443 22.57 2.49 -11.94
C GLN A 443 23.21 3.83 -12.34
N GLU A 444 22.69 4.50 -13.37
CA GLU A 444 23.14 5.84 -13.78
C GLU A 444 22.87 6.89 -12.69
N LEU A 445 21.70 6.84 -12.05
CA LEU A 445 21.38 7.71 -10.92
C LEU A 445 22.30 7.44 -9.74
N LEU A 446 22.46 6.15 -9.36
CA LEU A 446 23.34 5.76 -8.25
C LEU A 446 24.78 6.26 -8.45
N ASN A 447 25.32 6.14 -9.67
CA ASN A 447 26.67 6.60 -9.98
C ASN A 447 26.83 8.11 -9.77
N ARG A 448 25.85 8.92 -10.20
CA ARG A 448 25.86 10.37 -9.98
C ARG A 448 25.78 10.73 -8.50
N ILE A 449 24.79 10.19 -7.80
CA ILE A 449 24.59 10.46 -6.37
C ILE A 449 25.81 10.03 -5.55
N LEU A 450 26.40 8.87 -5.85
CA LEU A 450 27.61 8.41 -5.17
C LEU A 450 28.79 9.36 -5.39
N PHE A 451 28.97 9.84 -6.62
CA PHE A 451 30.02 10.81 -6.94
C PHE A 451 29.84 12.12 -6.13
N ASP A 452 28.63 12.66 -6.13
CA ASP A 452 28.34 13.91 -5.43
C ASP A 452 28.42 13.75 -3.91
N ALA A 453 27.82 12.67 -3.36
CA ALA A 453 27.92 12.36 -1.93
C ALA A 453 29.37 12.20 -1.47
N SER A 454 30.23 11.60 -2.31
CA SER A 454 31.67 11.46 -2.01
C SER A 454 32.38 12.81 -1.92
N ASN A 455 31.98 13.80 -2.76
CA ASN A 455 32.52 15.16 -2.69
C ASN A 455 32.01 15.96 -1.48
N LEU A 456 30.84 15.58 -0.95
CA LEU A 456 30.20 16.23 0.20
C LEU A 456 30.65 15.66 1.56
N MET A 457 31.51 14.64 1.57
CA MET A 457 32.02 14.07 2.82
C MET A 457 32.71 15.11 3.68
N THR A 458 32.31 15.20 4.95
CA THR A 458 32.79 16.23 5.90
C THR A 458 34.20 15.98 6.43
N ASN A 459 34.71 14.74 6.30
CA ASN A 459 36.09 14.42 6.67
C ASN A 459 37.13 14.77 5.57
N ARG A 460 36.69 15.44 4.51
CA ARG A 460 37.58 15.93 3.47
C ARG A 460 38.52 16.98 4.03
N PHE A 461 39.80 16.74 3.90
CA PHE A 461 40.86 17.69 4.21
C PHE A 461 41.30 18.39 2.92
N SER A 462 41.36 19.73 2.95
CA SER A 462 41.93 20.52 1.85
C SER A 462 42.85 21.58 2.40
N MET A 463 44.07 21.60 1.92
CA MET A 463 45.05 22.70 2.10
C MET A 463 45.28 23.46 0.79
N GLY A 464 44.24 23.63 -0.02
CA GLY A 464 44.36 24.35 -1.28
C GLY A 464 44.88 23.50 -2.44
N ASP A 465 44.51 22.24 -2.44
CA ASP A 465 44.75 21.33 -3.58
C ASP A 465 44.06 21.78 -4.85
#